data_d3449070baad387cc32571001617184c
#
_entry.id   d3449070baad387cc32571001617184c
#
_cell.length_a   1.000
_cell.length_b   1.000
_cell.length_c   1.000
_cell.angle_alpha   90.00
_cell.angle_beta   90.00
_cell.angle_gamma   90.00
#
_symmetry.space_group_name_H-M   'P 1'
#
loop_
_entity.id
_entity.type
_entity.pdbx_description
1 polymer ?
#
loop_
_entity_poly.entity_id
_entity_poly.type
_entity_poly.pdbx_seq_one_letter_code
_entity_poly.pdbx_strand_id
1 'polypeptide(L)'
;MEQAYLMSVLITARTEDLADSFIRLTSGGMTLSAQLWAENGNLAAAALAHPFTSGLGDGSLDRAVFAQYVAQDAFFLESFARAYAMALARSPDTATLLTLANLITGVSEELRLHASYAQRWDIDMASVTPSSATLAYTDFLLATATTRSVGVVFAAMTPCMRLYAWLGRSLNEDDAGPYAEWVRTYANPEFDALACKLEQLLDEHADDTHTVHATYRRAMELEVAFFDS
;
A
#
# COMPACT_ATOMS: atom_id res chain seq x y z
N MET A 1 7.83 -12.51 -38.12
CA MET A 1 6.53 -13.14 -37.81
C MET A 1 6.26 -13.20 -36.32
N GLU A 2 7.24 -13.48 -35.49
CA GLU A 2 7.11 -13.60 -34.02
C GLU A 2 6.73 -12.29 -33.30
N GLN A 3 7.30 -11.15 -33.72
CA GLN A 3 6.96 -9.83 -33.17
C GLN A 3 5.51 -9.37 -33.50
N ALA A 4 4.98 -9.75 -34.65
CA ALA A 4 3.61 -9.42 -35.04
C ALA A 4 2.57 -10.24 -34.24
N TYR A 5 2.93 -11.47 -33.88
CA TYR A 5 2.07 -12.33 -33.05
C TYR A 5 1.99 -11.82 -31.60
N LEU A 6 3.14 -11.43 -31.01
CA LEU A 6 3.18 -10.84 -29.66
C LEU A 6 2.42 -9.49 -29.56
N MET A 7 2.51 -8.66 -30.59
CA MET A 7 1.74 -7.41 -30.66
C MET A 7 0.24 -7.66 -30.79
N SER A 8 -0.17 -8.68 -31.55
CA SER A 8 -1.59 -9.05 -31.70
C SER A 8 -2.17 -9.56 -30.37
N VAL A 9 -1.45 -10.39 -29.63
CA VAL A 9 -1.89 -10.90 -28.31
C VAL A 9 -2.00 -9.78 -27.28
N LEU A 10 -1.07 -8.82 -27.29
CA LEU A 10 -1.10 -7.66 -26.38
C LEU A 10 -2.24 -6.67 -26.69
N ILE A 11 -2.61 -6.53 -27.97
CA ILE A 11 -3.71 -5.64 -28.38
C ILE A 11 -5.07 -6.27 -28.04
N THR A 12 -5.21 -7.61 -28.20
CA THR A 12 -6.47 -8.32 -27.89
C THR A 12 -6.74 -8.34 -26.39
N ALA A 13 -5.72 -8.61 -25.56
CA ALA A 13 -5.85 -8.54 -24.10
C ALA A 13 -6.27 -7.14 -23.61
N ARG A 14 -5.75 -6.07 -24.25
CA ARG A 14 -6.05 -4.69 -23.86
C ARG A 14 -7.47 -4.23 -24.20
N THR A 15 -8.10 -4.82 -25.23
CA THR A 15 -9.48 -4.49 -25.63
C THR A 15 -10.52 -5.26 -24.82
N GLU A 16 -10.24 -6.47 -24.39
CA GLU A 16 -11.12 -7.26 -23.51
C GLU A 16 -11.14 -6.69 -22.10
N ASP A 17 -9.98 -6.31 -21.52
CA ASP A 17 -9.90 -5.64 -20.21
C ASP A 17 -10.66 -4.31 -20.17
N LEU A 18 -10.64 -3.52 -21.25
CA LEU A 18 -11.39 -2.27 -21.34
C LEU A 18 -12.90 -2.50 -21.45
N ALA A 19 -13.33 -3.57 -22.13
CA ALA A 19 -14.75 -3.91 -22.26
C ALA A 19 -15.33 -4.41 -20.94
N ASP A 20 -14.62 -5.26 -20.20
CA ASP A 20 -15.05 -5.75 -18.88
C ASP A 20 -15.05 -4.65 -17.82
N SER A 21 -14.07 -3.74 -17.82
CA SER A 21 -14.09 -2.53 -16.99
C SER A 21 -15.28 -1.62 -17.31
N PHE A 22 -15.64 -1.48 -18.59
CA PHE A 22 -16.77 -0.65 -19.01
C PHE A 22 -18.12 -1.27 -18.61
N ILE A 23 -18.23 -2.60 -18.65
CA ILE A 23 -19.45 -3.33 -18.23
C ILE A 23 -19.66 -3.23 -16.71
N ARG A 24 -18.60 -3.27 -15.90
CA ARG A 24 -18.68 -3.07 -14.44
C ARG A 24 -19.02 -1.63 -14.06
N LEU A 25 -18.56 -0.64 -14.81
CA LEU A 25 -18.88 0.78 -14.61
C LEU A 25 -20.34 1.14 -14.96
N THR A 26 -21.03 0.31 -15.74
CA THR A 26 -22.44 0.52 -16.12
C THR A 26 -23.46 -0.16 -15.21
N SER A 27 -23.02 -1.05 -14.31
CA SER A 27 -23.85 -1.59 -13.22
C SER A 27 -23.65 -0.73 -11.97
N GLY A 28 -24.44 0.32 -11.79
CA GLY A 28 -24.40 1.41 -10.81
C GLY A 28 -24.15 1.10 -9.32
N GLY A 29 -23.25 0.20 -8.98
CA GLY A 29 -22.80 -0.11 -7.62
C GLY A 29 -21.35 0.34 -7.38
N MET A 30 -21.05 0.74 -6.14
CA MET A 30 -19.70 1.03 -5.67
C MET A 30 -18.87 -0.27 -5.67
N THR A 31 -17.60 -0.21 -6.08
CA THR A 31 -16.69 -1.37 -6.00
C THR A 31 -16.45 -1.76 -4.55
N LEU A 32 -16.04 -3.01 -4.29
CA LEU A 32 -15.75 -3.49 -2.94
C LEU A 32 -14.64 -2.65 -2.28
N SER A 33 -13.57 -2.35 -3.00
CA SER A 33 -12.48 -1.50 -2.52
C SER A 33 -12.95 -0.11 -2.11
N ALA A 34 -13.80 0.52 -2.94
CA ALA A 34 -14.38 1.83 -2.65
C ALA A 34 -15.32 1.79 -1.44
N GLN A 35 -16.11 0.72 -1.28
CA GLN A 35 -16.95 0.51 -0.11
C GLN A 35 -16.10 0.36 1.16
N LEU A 36 -15.10 -0.51 1.14
CA LEU A 36 -14.20 -0.74 2.27
C LEU A 36 -13.47 0.55 2.69
N TRP A 37 -13.01 1.34 1.72
CA TRP A 37 -12.42 2.64 2.00
C TRP A 37 -13.40 3.59 2.68
N ALA A 38 -14.62 3.72 2.16
CA ALA A 38 -15.66 4.58 2.72
C ALA A 38 -16.06 4.17 4.15
N GLU A 39 -16.20 2.87 4.43
CA GLU A 39 -16.53 2.34 5.76
C GLU A 39 -15.44 2.61 6.81
N ASN A 40 -14.19 2.82 6.37
CA ASN A 40 -13.04 3.08 7.23
C ASN A 40 -12.56 4.55 7.18
N GLY A 41 -13.37 5.45 6.62
CA GLY A 41 -13.04 6.88 6.52
C GLY A 41 -12.72 7.56 7.86
N ASN A 42 -13.29 7.07 8.97
CA ASN A 42 -12.97 7.54 10.31
C ASN A 42 -11.53 7.21 10.72
N LEU A 43 -10.98 6.06 10.29
CA LEU A 43 -9.58 5.68 10.55
C LEU A 43 -8.62 6.46 9.65
N ALA A 44 -8.99 6.69 8.38
CA ALA A 44 -8.23 7.58 7.50
C ALA A 44 -8.14 9.01 8.08
N ALA A 45 -9.28 9.55 8.56
CA ALA A 45 -9.29 10.86 9.23
C ALA A 45 -8.44 10.87 10.51
N ALA A 46 -8.47 9.79 11.31
CA ALA A 46 -7.62 9.65 12.49
C ALA A 46 -6.12 9.63 12.12
N ALA A 47 -5.76 8.91 11.05
CA ALA A 47 -4.40 8.89 10.53
C ALA A 47 -3.91 10.28 10.07
N LEU A 48 -4.75 11.04 9.37
CA LEU A 48 -4.41 12.40 8.95
C LEU A 48 -4.25 13.36 10.14
N ALA A 49 -5.12 13.23 11.15
CA ALA A 49 -5.09 14.06 12.36
C ALA A 49 -4.05 13.59 13.39
N HIS A 50 -3.35 12.48 13.14
CA HIS A 50 -2.35 11.96 14.05
C HIS A 50 -1.20 12.97 14.24
N PRO A 51 -0.65 13.14 15.47
CA PRO A 51 0.47 14.09 15.70
C PRO A 51 1.66 13.88 14.77
N PHE A 52 1.98 12.63 14.43
CA PHE A 52 3.01 12.31 13.45
C PHE A 52 2.71 12.93 12.08
N THR A 53 1.54 12.65 11.51
CA THR A 53 1.15 13.10 10.17
C THR A 53 0.95 14.62 10.11
N SER A 54 0.35 15.20 11.16
CA SER A 54 0.17 16.66 11.28
C SER A 54 1.52 17.38 11.34
N GLY A 55 2.43 16.90 12.20
CA GLY A 55 3.77 17.49 12.33
C GLY A 55 4.65 17.28 11.10
N LEU A 56 4.44 16.17 10.35
CA LEU A 56 5.08 15.95 9.07
C LEU A 56 4.57 16.96 8.02
N GLY A 57 3.24 17.19 7.99
CA GLY A 57 2.60 18.08 7.02
C GLY A 57 2.88 19.55 7.23
N ASP A 58 3.15 20.01 8.45
CA ASP A 58 3.51 21.40 8.78
C ASP A 58 5.01 21.62 9.05
N GLY A 59 5.83 20.58 8.89
CA GLY A 59 7.28 20.62 9.08
C GLY A 59 7.74 20.66 10.55
N SER A 60 6.83 20.55 11.52
CA SER A 60 7.13 20.64 12.94
C SER A 60 7.47 19.31 13.62
N LEU A 61 7.35 18.18 12.91
CA LEU A 61 7.66 16.85 13.45
C LEU A 61 9.09 16.80 13.97
N ASP A 62 9.28 16.23 15.17
CA ASP A 62 10.61 16.01 15.71
C ASP A 62 11.41 15.08 14.79
N ARG A 63 12.66 15.46 14.51
CA ARG A 63 13.56 14.70 13.64
C ARG A 63 13.81 13.26 14.15
N ALA A 64 13.89 13.09 15.47
CA ALA A 64 14.09 11.77 16.06
C ALA A 64 12.87 10.86 15.87
N VAL A 65 11.65 11.44 15.92
CA VAL A 65 10.41 10.70 15.65
C VAL A 65 10.36 10.26 14.19
N PHE A 66 10.72 11.13 13.24
CA PHE A 66 10.80 10.73 11.83
C PHE A 66 11.88 9.67 11.59
N ALA A 67 13.04 9.79 12.22
CA ALA A 67 14.11 8.79 12.13
C ALA A 67 13.65 7.42 12.65
N GLN A 68 12.93 7.40 13.76
CA GLN A 68 12.33 6.20 14.33
C GLN A 68 11.31 5.60 13.35
N TYR A 69 10.41 6.39 12.80
CA TYR A 69 9.45 5.95 11.78
C TYR A 69 10.16 5.31 10.58
N VAL A 70 11.15 5.96 9.99
CA VAL A 70 11.92 5.41 8.83
C VAL A 70 12.53 4.06 9.17
N ALA A 71 13.06 3.91 10.38
CA ALA A 71 13.66 2.67 10.84
C ALA A 71 12.62 1.55 11.03
N GLN A 72 11.45 1.86 11.59
CA GLN A 72 10.35 0.90 11.75
C GLN A 72 9.74 0.50 10.41
N ASP A 73 9.61 1.46 9.49
CA ASP A 73 9.03 1.24 8.18
C ASP A 73 9.88 0.32 7.30
N ALA A 74 11.20 0.29 7.47
CA ALA A 74 12.05 -0.67 6.79
C ALA A 74 11.70 -2.13 7.17
N PHE A 75 11.41 -2.43 8.44
CA PHE A 75 10.90 -3.75 8.86
C PHE A 75 9.54 -4.07 8.25
N PHE A 76 8.66 -3.07 8.23
CA PHE A 76 7.34 -3.21 7.65
C PHE A 76 7.44 -3.53 6.15
N LEU A 77 8.19 -2.75 5.38
CA LEU A 77 8.36 -2.93 3.94
C LEU A 77 8.95 -4.30 3.56
N GLU A 78 9.92 -4.81 4.34
CA GLU A 78 10.43 -6.16 4.11
C GLU A 78 9.34 -7.23 4.30
N SER A 79 8.50 -7.09 5.31
CA SER A 79 7.39 -8.01 5.58
C SER A 79 6.28 -7.86 4.53
N PHE A 80 6.03 -6.64 4.09
CA PHE A 80 5.08 -6.31 3.02
C PHE A 80 5.50 -6.95 1.69
N ALA A 81 6.79 -6.85 1.33
CA ALA A 81 7.34 -7.54 0.16
C ALA A 81 7.18 -9.08 0.26
N ARG A 82 7.41 -9.67 1.45
CA ARG A 82 7.20 -11.11 1.67
C ARG A 82 5.74 -11.50 1.51
N ALA A 83 4.80 -10.68 2.01
CA ALA A 83 3.37 -10.92 1.83
C ALA A 83 2.97 -10.88 0.34
N TYR A 84 3.48 -9.92 -0.42
CA TYR A 84 3.31 -9.90 -1.88
C TYR A 84 3.88 -11.15 -2.56
N ALA A 85 5.08 -11.59 -2.17
CA ALA A 85 5.70 -12.80 -2.73
C ALA A 85 4.87 -14.06 -2.44
N MET A 86 4.27 -14.16 -1.25
CA MET A 86 3.36 -15.27 -0.89
C MET A 86 2.04 -15.22 -1.70
N ALA A 87 1.51 -14.02 -1.96
CA ALA A 87 0.36 -13.84 -2.84
C ALA A 87 0.71 -14.19 -4.29
N LEU A 88 1.87 -13.74 -4.78
CA LEU A 88 2.40 -14.03 -6.12
C LEU A 88 2.52 -15.54 -6.36
N ALA A 89 3.06 -16.28 -5.40
CA ALA A 89 3.20 -17.74 -5.49
C ALA A 89 1.84 -18.47 -5.60
N ARG A 90 0.73 -17.80 -5.27
CA ARG A 90 -0.64 -18.32 -5.31
C ARG A 90 -1.54 -17.59 -6.29
N SER A 91 -0.94 -16.79 -7.19
CA SER A 91 -1.69 -16.06 -8.21
C SER A 91 -2.52 -17.01 -9.06
N PRO A 92 -3.82 -16.73 -9.27
CA PRO A 92 -4.69 -17.61 -10.05
C PRO A 92 -4.39 -17.56 -11.55
N ASP A 93 -3.77 -16.50 -12.03
CA ASP A 93 -3.49 -16.25 -13.44
C ASP A 93 -2.21 -15.41 -13.65
N THR A 94 -1.80 -15.31 -14.91
CA THR A 94 -0.58 -14.57 -15.31
C THR A 94 -0.71 -13.05 -15.12
N ALA A 95 -1.90 -12.46 -15.29
CA ALA A 95 -2.10 -11.03 -15.15
C ALA A 95 -1.90 -10.59 -13.69
N THR A 96 -2.52 -11.31 -12.75
CA THR A 96 -2.33 -11.13 -11.30
C THR A 96 -0.87 -11.33 -10.90
N LEU A 97 -0.19 -12.36 -11.44
CA LEU A 97 1.23 -12.61 -11.17
C LEU A 97 2.10 -11.43 -11.61
N LEU A 98 1.90 -10.90 -12.82
CA LEU A 98 2.67 -9.78 -13.34
C LEU A 98 2.40 -8.48 -12.56
N THR A 99 1.16 -8.26 -12.14
CA THR A 99 0.78 -7.12 -11.31
C THR A 99 1.49 -7.18 -9.96
N LEU A 100 1.49 -8.33 -9.29
CA LEU A 100 2.19 -8.53 -8.02
C LEU A 100 3.71 -8.37 -8.16
N ALA A 101 4.31 -8.85 -9.25
CA ALA A 101 5.73 -8.63 -9.53
C ALA A 101 6.07 -7.15 -9.64
N ASN A 102 5.22 -6.35 -10.27
CA ASN A 102 5.38 -4.89 -10.34
C ASN A 102 5.24 -4.22 -8.97
N LEU A 103 4.29 -4.67 -8.13
CA LEU A 103 4.11 -4.16 -6.77
C LEU A 103 5.34 -4.45 -5.90
N ILE A 104 5.92 -5.65 -5.99
CA ILE A 104 7.19 -5.99 -5.31
C ILE A 104 8.33 -5.08 -5.77
N THR A 105 8.39 -4.72 -7.05
CA THR A 105 9.38 -3.78 -7.57
C THR A 105 9.20 -2.40 -6.93
N GLY A 106 7.96 -1.91 -6.79
CA GLY A 106 7.65 -0.66 -6.08
C GLY A 106 8.15 -0.66 -4.63
N VAL A 107 7.89 -1.74 -3.88
CA VAL A 107 8.43 -1.87 -2.50
C VAL A 107 9.96 -1.84 -2.49
N SER A 108 10.61 -2.43 -3.48
CA SER A 108 12.09 -2.41 -3.58
C SER A 108 12.64 -1.00 -3.83
N GLU A 109 11.90 -0.16 -4.55
CA GLU A 109 12.25 1.24 -4.77
C GLU A 109 12.05 2.08 -3.50
N GLU A 110 10.98 1.81 -2.76
CA GLU A 110 10.70 2.44 -1.48
C GLU A 110 11.76 2.10 -0.42
N LEU A 111 12.20 0.84 -0.34
CA LEU A 111 13.32 0.43 0.52
C LEU A 111 14.63 1.19 0.17
N ARG A 112 14.89 1.47 -1.10
CA ARG A 112 16.05 2.30 -1.50
C ARG A 112 15.91 3.75 -1.04
N LEU A 113 14.69 4.30 -1.09
CA LEU A 113 14.40 5.63 -0.57
C LEU A 113 14.67 5.69 0.94
N HIS A 114 14.20 4.69 1.70
CA HIS A 114 14.48 4.58 3.14
C HIS A 114 15.98 4.47 3.44
N ALA A 115 16.72 3.69 2.67
CA ALA A 115 18.18 3.63 2.79
C ALA A 115 18.84 5.00 2.54
N SER A 116 18.32 5.80 1.62
CA SER A 116 18.80 7.16 1.36
C SER A 116 18.48 8.13 2.51
N TYR A 117 17.31 8.00 3.14
CA TYR A 117 16.99 8.74 4.36
C TYR A 117 17.93 8.37 5.50
N ALA A 118 18.11 7.06 5.74
CA ALA A 118 19.01 6.57 6.78
C ALA A 118 20.41 7.17 6.63
N GLN A 119 20.96 7.19 5.41
CA GLN A 119 22.28 7.77 5.15
C GLN A 119 22.31 9.29 5.37
N ARG A 120 21.32 10.04 4.89
CA ARG A 120 21.29 11.51 5.01
C ARG A 120 21.05 11.99 6.43
N TRP A 121 20.34 11.19 7.23
CA TRP A 121 19.91 11.55 8.56
C TRP A 121 20.70 10.86 9.66
N ASP A 122 21.74 10.08 9.29
CA ASP A 122 22.61 9.32 10.20
C ASP A 122 21.81 8.35 11.11
N ILE A 123 20.88 7.59 10.48
CA ILE A 123 20.05 6.62 11.18
C ILE A 123 20.77 5.26 11.14
N ASP A 124 21.08 4.71 12.29
CA ASP A 124 21.65 3.37 12.40
C ASP A 124 20.56 2.29 12.26
N MET A 125 20.30 1.89 11.02
CA MET A 125 19.32 0.85 10.71
C MET A 125 19.66 -0.52 11.31
N ALA A 126 20.94 -0.79 11.61
CA ALA A 126 21.37 -2.08 12.10
C ALA A 126 21.07 -2.30 13.60
N SER A 127 20.91 -1.21 14.35
CA SER A 127 20.61 -1.27 15.79
C SER A 127 19.10 -1.28 16.10
N VAL A 128 18.25 -1.09 15.09
CA VAL A 128 16.80 -0.96 15.27
C VAL A 128 16.18 -2.31 15.56
N THR A 129 15.36 -2.36 16.61
CA THR A 129 14.46 -3.48 16.90
C THR A 129 13.01 -3.07 16.59
N PRO A 130 12.20 -3.96 15.98
CA PRO A 130 10.82 -3.61 15.67
C PRO A 130 10.03 -3.33 16.95
N SER A 131 9.24 -2.26 16.94
CA SER A 131 8.31 -1.90 18.01
C SER A 131 7.17 -2.92 18.11
N SER A 132 6.40 -2.85 19.20
CA SER A 132 5.21 -3.69 19.35
C SER A 132 4.15 -3.40 18.27
N ALA A 133 4.03 -2.14 17.82
CA ALA A 133 3.12 -1.76 16.75
C ALA A 133 3.59 -2.34 15.41
N THR A 134 4.89 -2.23 15.10
CA THR A 134 5.49 -2.82 13.89
C THR A 134 5.31 -4.33 13.87
N LEU A 135 5.62 -5.03 14.98
CA LEU A 135 5.42 -6.47 15.09
C LEU A 135 3.95 -6.87 14.90
N ALA A 136 3.02 -6.17 15.56
CA ALA A 136 1.60 -6.46 15.41
C ALA A 136 1.13 -6.35 13.96
N TYR A 137 1.66 -5.39 13.21
CA TYR A 137 1.28 -5.22 11.81
C TYR A 137 1.96 -6.25 10.90
N THR A 138 3.24 -6.46 11.05
CA THR A 138 3.98 -7.44 10.23
C THR A 138 3.50 -8.87 10.49
N ASP A 139 3.23 -9.26 11.73
CA ASP A 139 2.67 -10.55 12.10
C ASP A 139 1.28 -10.75 11.50
N PHE A 140 0.42 -9.72 11.55
CA PHE A 140 -0.90 -9.74 10.92
C PHE A 140 -0.81 -9.97 9.41
N LEU A 141 0.08 -9.23 8.71
CA LEU A 141 0.27 -9.39 7.26
C LEU A 141 0.76 -10.78 6.89
N LEU A 142 1.83 -11.26 7.55
CA LEU A 142 2.43 -12.56 7.25
C LEU A 142 1.52 -13.71 7.63
N ALA A 143 0.81 -13.64 8.76
CA ALA A 143 -0.18 -14.64 9.13
C ALA A 143 -1.33 -14.68 8.11
N THR A 144 -1.85 -13.52 7.68
CA THR A 144 -2.88 -13.43 6.64
C THR A 144 -2.38 -13.99 5.32
N ALA A 145 -1.18 -13.57 4.88
CA ALA A 145 -0.58 -14.03 3.64
C ALA A 145 -0.33 -15.54 3.62
N THR A 146 -0.09 -16.16 4.76
CA THR A 146 0.18 -17.60 4.86
C THR A 146 -1.10 -18.44 4.93
N THR A 147 -2.16 -17.95 5.62
CA THR A 147 -3.29 -18.79 6.03
C THR A 147 -4.60 -18.47 5.30
N ARG A 148 -4.71 -17.32 4.60
CA ARG A 148 -5.95 -16.86 3.98
C ARG A 148 -5.93 -16.94 2.46
N SER A 149 -7.11 -16.82 1.83
CA SER A 149 -7.24 -16.72 0.37
C SER A 149 -6.54 -15.44 -0.14
N VAL A 150 -6.18 -15.44 -1.42
CA VAL A 150 -5.53 -14.30 -2.08
C VAL A 150 -6.35 -13.01 -1.96
N GLY A 151 -7.68 -13.09 -2.11
CA GLY A 151 -8.56 -11.92 -1.95
C GLY A 151 -8.52 -11.33 -0.54
N VAL A 152 -8.45 -12.16 0.51
CA VAL A 152 -8.28 -11.67 1.90
C VAL A 152 -6.89 -11.07 2.12
N VAL A 153 -5.86 -11.58 1.43
CA VAL A 153 -4.51 -10.97 1.46
C VAL A 153 -4.55 -9.57 0.85
N PHE A 154 -5.23 -9.40 -0.29
CA PHE A 154 -5.40 -8.06 -0.88
C PHE A 154 -6.14 -7.11 0.05
N ALA A 155 -7.17 -7.59 0.76
CA ALA A 155 -7.86 -6.78 1.78
C ALA A 155 -6.94 -6.35 2.95
N ALA A 156 -5.95 -7.16 3.31
CA ALA A 156 -4.97 -6.80 4.33
C ALA A 156 -3.92 -5.78 3.85
N MET A 157 -3.61 -5.78 2.55
CA MET A 157 -2.51 -4.98 1.99
C MET A 157 -2.97 -3.66 1.37
N THR A 158 -4.21 -3.59 0.86
CA THR A 158 -4.75 -2.38 0.21
C THR A 158 -4.75 -1.14 1.11
N PRO A 159 -5.08 -1.22 2.43
CA PRO A 159 -5.09 -0.06 3.31
C PRO A 159 -3.79 0.73 3.31
N CYS A 160 -2.64 0.09 3.41
CA CYS A 160 -1.33 0.75 3.36
C CYS A 160 -1.19 1.62 2.11
N MET A 161 -1.31 1.03 0.95
CA MET A 161 -1.11 1.74 -0.32
C MET A 161 -2.12 2.89 -0.51
N ARG A 162 -3.40 2.63 -0.22
CA ARG A 162 -4.45 3.64 -0.39
C ARG A 162 -4.35 4.76 0.63
N LEU A 163 -4.07 4.46 1.89
CA LEU A 163 -3.93 5.45 2.95
C LEU A 163 -2.76 6.40 2.65
N TYR A 164 -1.58 5.89 2.32
CA TYR A 164 -0.41 6.71 2.02
C TYR A 164 -0.61 7.58 0.77
N ALA A 165 -1.20 7.04 -0.30
CA ALA A 165 -1.57 7.84 -1.48
C ALA A 165 -2.56 8.96 -1.14
N TRP A 166 -3.49 8.71 -0.22
CA TRP A 166 -4.44 9.71 0.22
C TRP A 166 -3.81 10.74 1.17
N LEU A 167 -2.99 10.33 2.12
CA LEU A 167 -2.24 11.22 3.03
C LEU A 167 -1.33 12.16 2.24
N GLY A 168 -0.53 11.63 1.30
CA GLY A 168 0.35 12.44 0.46
C GLY A 168 -0.40 13.55 -0.28
N ARG A 169 -1.58 13.25 -0.83
CA ARG A 169 -2.43 14.26 -1.49
C ARG A 169 -3.16 15.21 -0.53
N SER A 170 -3.33 14.83 0.72
CA SER A 170 -4.00 15.65 1.73
C SER A 170 -3.08 16.66 2.40
N LEU A 171 -1.77 16.45 2.30
CA LEU A 171 -0.74 17.32 2.85
C LEU A 171 -0.23 18.29 1.77
N ASN A 172 0.29 19.46 2.20
CA ASN A 172 0.92 20.41 1.30
C ASN A 172 2.44 20.27 1.37
N GLU A 173 3.07 19.95 0.25
CA GLU A 173 4.52 19.79 0.14
C GLU A 173 5.28 21.06 0.56
N ASP A 174 4.76 22.24 0.23
CA ASP A 174 5.41 23.53 0.53
C ASP A 174 5.49 23.81 2.04
N ASP A 175 4.57 23.27 2.84
CA ASP A 175 4.51 23.45 4.29
C ASP A 175 5.31 22.40 5.06
N ALA A 176 5.60 21.25 4.43
CA ALA A 176 6.22 20.08 5.05
C ALA A 176 7.72 20.26 5.39
N GLY A 177 8.36 21.32 4.92
CA GLY A 177 9.77 21.64 5.27
C GLY A 177 10.73 20.48 4.96
N PRO A 178 11.42 19.91 5.99
CA PRO A 178 12.39 18.82 5.77
C PRO A 178 11.74 17.51 5.33
N TYR A 179 10.43 17.39 5.43
CA TYR A 179 9.63 16.19 5.08
C TYR A 179 8.96 16.30 3.71
N ALA A 180 9.18 17.37 2.95
CA ALA A 180 8.60 17.62 1.62
C ALA A 180 8.79 16.44 0.65
N GLU A 181 9.94 15.75 0.71
CA GLU A 181 10.19 14.57 -0.12
C GLU A 181 9.24 13.41 0.20
N TRP A 182 8.90 13.19 1.48
CA TRP A 182 7.91 12.20 1.89
C TRP A 182 6.54 12.52 1.29
N VAL A 183 6.08 13.77 1.44
CA VAL A 183 4.79 14.22 0.88
C VAL A 183 4.77 14.04 -0.64
N ARG A 184 5.83 14.47 -1.33
CA ARG A 184 5.96 14.33 -2.79
C ARG A 184 5.93 12.88 -3.25
N THR A 185 6.59 11.98 -2.53
CA THR A 185 6.65 10.56 -2.85
C THR A 185 5.26 9.94 -2.86
N TYR A 186 4.50 10.15 -1.79
CA TYR A 186 3.17 9.54 -1.66
C TYR A 186 2.06 10.32 -2.41
N ALA A 187 2.27 11.61 -2.71
CA ALA A 187 1.40 12.38 -3.60
C ALA A 187 1.61 12.06 -5.10
N ASN A 188 2.67 11.32 -5.44
CA ASN A 188 3.02 11.02 -6.83
C ASN A 188 1.92 10.18 -7.51
N PRO A 189 1.47 10.57 -8.73
CA PRO A 189 0.52 9.78 -9.52
C PRO A 189 0.97 8.33 -9.78
N GLU A 190 2.27 8.06 -9.85
CA GLU A 190 2.80 6.70 -10.02
C GLU A 190 2.53 5.83 -8.78
N PHE A 191 2.65 6.39 -7.56
CA PHE A 191 2.30 5.69 -6.33
C PHE A 191 0.79 5.43 -6.25
N ASP A 192 -0.03 6.43 -6.59
CA ASP A 192 -1.49 6.25 -6.66
C ASP A 192 -1.90 5.17 -7.68
N ALA A 193 -1.21 5.10 -8.82
CA ALA A 193 -1.45 4.04 -9.80
C ALA A 193 -1.15 2.64 -9.25
N LEU A 194 -0.13 2.47 -8.38
CA LEU A 194 0.14 1.20 -7.70
C LEU A 194 -0.96 0.87 -6.68
N ALA A 195 -1.43 1.86 -5.92
CA ALA A 195 -2.57 1.69 -5.01
C ALA A 195 -3.83 1.25 -5.76
N CYS A 196 -4.15 1.90 -6.90
CA CYS A 196 -5.28 1.51 -7.76
C CYS A 196 -5.15 0.08 -8.30
N LYS A 197 -3.94 -0.37 -8.66
CA LYS A 197 -3.74 -1.76 -9.10
C LYS A 197 -4.05 -2.77 -8.00
N LEU A 198 -3.67 -2.46 -6.76
CA LEU A 198 -3.97 -3.34 -5.63
C LEU A 198 -5.47 -3.35 -5.30
N GLU A 199 -6.14 -2.21 -5.42
CA GLU A 199 -7.60 -2.11 -5.31
C GLU A 199 -8.31 -2.95 -6.37
N GLN A 200 -7.83 -2.91 -7.62
CA GLN A 200 -8.36 -3.77 -8.70
C GLN A 200 -8.20 -5.26 -8.37
N LEU A 201 -7.04 -5.69 -7.87
CA LEU A 201 -6.83 -7.07 -7.43
C LEU A 201 -7.78 -7.46 -6.28
N LEU A 202 -8.05 -6.54 -5.36
CA LEU A 202 -9.04 -6.75 -4.29
C LEU A 202 -10.44 -6.94 -4.88
N ASP A 203 -10.87 -6.05 -5.79
CA ASP A 203 -12.18 -6.11 -6.42
C ASP A 203 -12.39 -7.36 -7.29
N GLU A 204 -11.31 -7.88 -7.90
CA GLU A 204 -11.35 -9.07 -8.78
C GLU A 204 -11.34 -10.39 -8.01
N HIS A 205 -10.65 -10.45 -6.88
CA HIS A 205 -10.33 -11.72 -6.21
C HIS A 205 -10.92 -11.86 -4.81
N ALA A 206 -11.50 -10.82 -4.23
CA ALA A 206 -12.15 -10.91 -2.93
C ALA A 206 -13.67 -10.97 -3.05
N ASP A 207 -14.27 -11.92 -2.33
CA ASP A 207 -15.71 -11.93 -2.12
C ASP A 207 -16.08 -10.86 -1.06
N ASP A 208 -17.24 -10.24 -1.21
CA ASP A 208 -17.82 -9.33 -0.22
C ASP A 208 -18.30 -10.12 1.01
N THR A 209 -17.42 -10.29 1.97
CA THR A 209 -17.64 -11.11 3.18
C THR A 209 -17.20 -10.35 4.44
N HIS A 210 -17.82 -10.71 5.57
CA HIS A 210 -17.40 -10.20 6.88
C HIS A 210 -15.89 -10.35 7.14
N THR A 211 -15.27 -11.44 6.68
CA THR A 211 -13.82 -11.65 6.83
C THR A 211 -13.00 -10.59 6.08
N VAL A 212 -13.40 -10.25 4.85
CA VAL A 212 -12.73 -9.23 4.04
C VAL A 212 -12.87 -7.86 4.71
N HIS A 213 -14.08 -7.46 5.14
CA HIS A 213 -14.32 -6.21 5.86
C HIS A 213 -13.53 -6.12 7.16
N ALA A 214 -13.56 -7.17 7.99
CA ALA A 214 -12.82 -7.20 9.25
C ALA A 214 -11.30 -7.16 9.04
N THR A 215 -10.79 -7.80 7.98
CA THR A 215 -9.37 -7.79 7.63
C THR A 215 -8.93 -6.41 7.18
N TYR A 216 -9.68 -5.76 6.28
CA TYR A 216 -9.40 -4.41 5.81
C TYR A 216 -9.41 -3.41 6.98
N ARG A 217 -10.46 -3.46 7.80
CA ARG A 217 -10.57 -2.61 8.99
C ARG A 217 -9.39 -2.81 9.94
N ARG A 218 -9.01 -4.06 10.20
CA ARG A 218 -7.86 -4.37 11.06
C ARG A 218 -6.56 -3.78 10.52
N ALA A 219 -6.32 -3.84 9.22
CA ALA A 219 -5.18 -3.19 8.60
C ALA A 219 -5.20 -1.67 8.79
N MET A 220 -6.36 -1.01 8.59
CA MET A 220 -6.50 0.44 8.86
C MET A 220 -6.24 0.82 10.32
N GLU A 221 -6.66 -0.01 11.29
CA GLU A 221 -6.36 0.19 12.71
C GLU A 221 -4.85 0.07 12.98
N LEU A 222 -4.18 -0.86 12.31
CA LEU A 222 -2.74 -1.07 12.44
C LEU A 222 -1.94 0.07 11.77
N GLU A 223 -2.44 0.66 10.69
CA GLU A 223 -1.86 1.87 10.09
C GLU A 223 -1.84 3.04 11.07
N VAL A 224 -2.98 3.31 11.74
CA VAL A 224 -3.04 4.39 12.74
C VAL A 224 -2.08 4.11 13.89
N ALA A 225 -2.05 2.86 14.41
CA ALA A 225 -1.16 2.48 15.50
C ALA A 225 0.33 2.50 15.11
N PHE A 226 0.65 2.34 13.83
CA PHE A 226 2.02 2.36 13.34
C PHE A 226 2.67 3.74 13.49
N PHE A 227 1.91 4.83 13.44
CA PHE A 227 2.42 6.19 13.66
C PHE A 227 2.84 6.46 15.11
N ASP A 228 2.49 5.58 16.06
CA ASP A 228 2.96 5.59 17.47
C ASP A 228 4.25 4.77 17.68
N SER A 229 4.83 4.19 16.61
CA SER A 229 5.96 3.25 16.69
C SER A 229 7.32 3.92 16.93
#